data_39507ef07e03855e2673ea3b025750bc
#
_entry.id   39507ef07e03855e2673ea3b025750bc
#
_cell.length_a   1.000
_cell.length_b   1.000
_cell.length_c   1.000
_cell.angle_alpha   90.00
_cell.angle_beta   90.00
_cell.angle_gamma   90.00
#
_symmetry.space_group_name_H-M   'P 1'
#
loop_
_entity.id
_entity.type
_entity.pdbx_description
1 polymer ?
#
loop_
_entity_poly.entity_id
_entity_poly.type
_entity_poly.pdbx_seq_one_letter_code
_entity_poly.pdbx_strand_id
1 'polypeptide(L)' 'MRSTPAVSRDVRIQEKDPRLICGKGTTVARIFRVEERSNDARVIHLVFFDRHGWYCEHGSQCEAVKDVRKYLR' A
#
# COMPACT_ATOMS: atom_id res chain seq x y z
N MET A 1 -14.34 27.95 9.96
CA MET A 1 -14.14 27.26 9.68
C MET A 1 -13.80 26.51 9.52
N ARG A 2 -13.77 25.94 9.18
CA ARG A 2 -13.46 25.17 8.93
C ARG A 2 -13.50 24.41 8.32
N SER A 3 -13.01 24.48 8.32
CA SER A 3 -13.04 23.72 7.24
C SER A 3 -13.14 22.29 7.52
N THR A 4 -13.94 21.70 6.99
CA THR A 4 -14.13 20.36 7.11
C THR A 4 -13.24 19.65 6.25
N PRO A 5 -12.44 18.84 6.74
CA PRO A 5 -11.76 17.95 5.88
C PRO A 5 -12.80 17.14 5.23
N ALA A 6 -12.96 17.35 4.04
CA ALA A 6 -13.92 16.64 3.33
C ALA A 6 -13.71 15.16 3.39
N VAL A 7 -12.49 14.73 3.52
CA VAL A 7 -12.21 13.33 3.50
C VAL A 7 -11.35 12.98 4.65
N SER A 8 -11.84 12.12 5.48
CA SER A 8 -11.02 11.53 6.50
C SER A 8 -10.48 10.24 5.92
N ARG A 9 -9.27 10.26 5.52
CA ARG A 9 -8.61 9.12 4.93
C ARG A 9 -7.80 8.43 6.00
N ASP A 10 -8.22 7.22 6.35
CA ASP A 10 -7.52 6.40 7.34
C ASP A 10 -6.74 5.33 6.58
N VAL A 11 -5.43 5.33 6.76
CA VAL A 11 -4.56 4.40 6.05
C VAL A 11 -3.79 3.59 7.06
N ARG A 12 -3.84 2.27 6.92
CA ARG A 12 -3.07 1.35 7.76
C ARG A 12 -2.15 0.55 6.88
N ILE A 13 -0.89 0.45 7.30
CA ILE A 13 0.13 -0.21 6.52
C ILE A 13 0.75 -1.32 7.35
N GLN A 14 0.82 -2.53 6.78
CA GLN A 14 1.45 -3.67 7.42
C GLN A 14 2.40 -4.32 6.43
N GLU A 15 3.61 -4.58 6.87
CA GLU A 15 4.56 -5.33 6.05
C GLU A 15 4.25 -6.82 6.18
N LYS A 16 4.24 -7.51 5.05
CA LYS A 16 3.96 -8.94 5.00
C LYS A 16 5.17 -9.68 4.43
N ASP A 17 5.21 -10.97 4.66
CA ASP A 17 6.27 -11.81 4.11
C ASP A 17 5.95 -12.15 2.66
N PRO A 18 6.80 -11.75 1.71
CA PRO A 18 6.52 -12.02 0.30
C PRO A 18 6.36 -13.51 0.00
N ARG A 19 7.08 -14.36 0.72
CA ARG A 19 7.00 -15.80 0.45
C ARG A 19 5.67 -16.38 0.84
N LEU A 20 4.99 -15.79 1.80
CA LEU A 20 3.68 -16.25 2.24
C LEU A 20 2.57 -15.82 1.27
N ILE A 21 2.77 -14.72 0.59
CA ILE A 21 1.76 -14.16 -0.32
C ILE A 21 2.01 -14.56 -1.76
N CYS A 22 3.27 -14.46 -2.20
CA CYS A 22 3.64 -14.73 -3.59
C CYS A 22 4.24 -16.11 -3.80
N GLY A 23 4.54 -16.82 -2.71
CA GLY A 23 5.11 -18.16 -2.78
C GLY A 23 6.63 -18.16 -2.69
N LYS A 24 7.17 -19.33 -2.40
CA LYS A 24 8.62 -19.50 -2.34
C LYS A 24 9.20 -19.25 -3.73
N GLY A 25 10.36 -18.66 -3.76
CA GLY A 25 11.02 -18.37 -5.01
C GLY A 25 10.58 -17.08 -5.67
N THR A 26 9.70 -16.31 -5.02
CA THR A 26 9.30 -15.01 -5.57
C THR A 26 10.50 -14.08 -5.65
N THR A 27 10.51 -13.23 -6.66
CA THR A 27 11.52 -12.19 -6.79
C THR A 27 11.13 -10.92 -6.03
N VAL A 28 9.94 -10.89 -5.45
CA VAL A 28 9.49 -9.74 -4.67
C VAL A 28 10.27 -9.72 -3.36
N ALA A 29 10.93 -8.60 -3.08
CA ALA A 29 11.73 -8.45 -1.89
C ALA A 29 10.91 -8.02 -0.69
N ARG A 30 9.91 -7.16 -0.89
CA ARG A 30 9.06 -6.67 0.19
C ARG A 30 7.65 -6.52 -0.30
N ILE A 31 6.70 -6.72 0.61
CA ILE A 31 5.29 -6.55 0.31
C ILE A 31 4.63 -5.83 1.48
N PHE A 32 3.76 -4.90 1.17
CA PHE A 32 3.00 -4.15 2.18
C PHE A 32 1.53 -4.20 1.85
N ARG A 33 0.74 -4.49 2.87
CA ARG A 33 -0.71 -4.42 2.75
C ARG A 33 -1.13 -3.03 3.21
N VAL A 34 -1.77 -2.29 2.33
CA VAL A 34 -2.25 -0.95 2.62
C VAL A 34 -3.76 -0.98 2.64
N GLU A 35 -4.33 -0.72 3.79
CA GLU A 35 -5.78 -0.65 3.93
C GLU A 35 -6.18 0.81 4.00
N GLU A 36 -6.97 1.24 3.05
CA GLU A 36 -7.46 2.61 3.00
C GLU A 36 -8.95 2.60 3.27
N ARG A 37 -9.37 3.40 4.25
CA ARG A 37 -10.76 3.53 4.60
C ARG A 37 -11.16 4.99 4.46
N SER A 38 -12.24 5.22 3.74
CA SER A 38 -12.79 6.56 3.60
C SER A 38 -14.29 6.45 3.53
N ASN A 39 -14.99 7.23 4.36
CA ASN A 39 -16.44 7.16 4.45
C ASN A 39 -16.85 5.71 4.71
N ASP A 40 -17.64 5.15 3.84
CA ASP A 40 -18.11 3.78 4.00
C ASP A 40 -17.35 2.78 3.17
N ALA A 41 -16.30 3.23 2.50
CA ALA A 41 -15.54 2.38 1.61
C ALA A 41 -14.24 1.92 2.25
N ARG A 42 -13.86 0.69 1.92
CA ARG A 42 -12.58 0.14 2.34
C ARG A 42 -11.93 -0.50 1.13
N VAL A 43 -10.71 -0.08 0.86
CA VAL A 43 -9.95 -0.62 -0.27
C VAL A 43 -8.64 -1.16 0.25
N ILE A 44 -8.27 -2.33 -0.20
CA ILE A 44 -7.01 -2.94 0.18
C ILE A 44 -6.11 -3.00 -1.04
N HIS A 45 -4.90 -2.52 -0.87
CA HIS A 45 -3.88 -2.55 -1.91
C HIS A 45 -2.72 -3.41 -1.44
N LEU A 46 -2.09 -4.11 -2.37
CA LEU A 46 -0.83 -4.78 -2.09
C LEU A 46 0.25 -4.02 -2.85
N VAL A 47 1.24 -3.55 -2.12
CA VAL A 47 2.36 -2.80 -2.68
C VAL A 47 3.58 -3.68 -2.63
N PHE A 48 4.26 -3.80 -3.75
CA PHE A 48 5.40 -4.69 -3.91
C PHE A 48 6.67 -3.92 -4.15
N PHE A 49 7.77 -4.44 -3.68
CA PHE A 49 9.08 -3.92 -4.00
C PHE A 49 9.96 -5.05 -4.50
N ASP A 50 10.52 -4.89 -5.69
CA ASP A 50 11.48 -5.84 -6.23
C ASP A 50 12.58 -5.06 -6.94
N ARG A 51 13.41 -5.75 -7.71
CA ARG A 51 14.53 -5.09 -8.39
C ARG A 51 14.11 -4.04 -9.40
N HIS A 52 12.85 -4.04 -9.80
CA HIS A 52 12.32 -3.04 -10.72
C HIS A 52 11.72 -1.83 -10.00
N GLY A 53 11.68 -1.86 -8.67
CA GLY A 53 11.20 -0.75 -7.87
C GLY A 53 9.87 -1.04 -7.21
N TRP A 54 9.17 0.04 -6.88
CA TRP A 54 7.89 -0.04 -6.17
C TRP A 54 6.74 -0.09 -7.15
N TYR A 55 5.77 -0.95 -6.89
CA TYR A 55 4.54 -0.97 -7.67
C TYR A 55 3.40 -1.57 -6.85
N CYS A 56 2.19 -1.26 -7.25
CA CYS A 56 0.98 -1.81 -6.66
C CYS A 56 0.31 -2.67 -7.72
N GLU A 57 -0.58 -3.54 -7.32
CA GLU A 57 -1.34 -4.32 -8.28
C GLU A 57 -2.17 -3.44 -9.22
N HIS A 58 -2.36 -2.16 -8.86
CA HIS A 58 -3.04 -1.19 -9.71
C HIS A 58 -2.05 -0.38 -10.58
N GLY A 59 -0.74 -0.62 -10.42
CA GLY A 59 0.27 0.09 -11.18
C GLY A 59 1.21 0.88 -10.31
N SER A 60 2.30 1.40 -10.90
CA SER A 60 3.30 2.14 -10.15
C SER A 60 2.84 3.55 -9.75
N GLN A 61 1.75 4.03 -10.32
CA GLN A 61 1.20 5.35 -10.02
C GLN A 61 0.17 5.32 -8.90
N CYS A 62 -0.08 4.16 -8.31
CA CYS A 62 -1.09 4.03 -7.27
C CYS A 62 -0.71 4.83 -6.03
N GLU A 63 -1.70 5.46 -5.40
CA GLU A 63 -1.50 6.22 -4.18
C GLU A 63 -0.90 5.38 -3.07
N ALA A 64 -1.23 4.09 -3.03
CA ALA A 64 -0.71 3.20 -2.00
C ALA A 64 0.81 3.10 -2.04
N VAL A 65 1.40 3.18 -3.24
CA VAL A 65 2.86 3.19 -3.37
C VAL A 65 3.44 4.41 -2.66
N LYS A 66 2.82 5.56 -2.86
CA LYS A 66 3.27 6.79 -2.21
C LYS A 66 3.12 6.70 -0.69
N ASP A 67 2.03 6.11 -0.23
CA ASP A 67 1.78 5.94 1.20
C ASP A 67 2.85 5.07 1.84
N VAL A 68 3.23 3.96 1.19
CA VAL A 68 4.26 3.07 1.72
C VAL A 68 5.61 3.78 1.74
N ARG A 69 5.94 4.53 0.72
CA ARG A 69 7.22 5.23 0.67
C ARG A 69 7.33 6.28 1.76
N LYS A 70 6.24 6.95 2.09
CA LYS A 70 6.21 7.86 3.22
C LYS A 70 6.35 7.12 4.54
N TYR A 71 5.69 5.99 4.67
CA TYR A 71 5.73 5.18 5.87
C TYR A 71 7.16 4.73 6.19
N LEU A 72 7.96 4.46 5.18
CA LEU A 72 9.32 3.97 5.33
C LEU A 72 10.36 5.06 5.58
N ARG A 73 9.98 6.32 5.54
CA ARG A 73 10.92 7.41 5.80
C ARG A 73 11.18 7.61 7.27
#